data_2bb3c6004d4728e971748bb0e9f524ee
#
_entry.id   2bb3c6004d4728e971748bb0e9f524ee
#
_cell.length_a   1.000
_cell.length_b   1.000
_cell.length_c   1.000
_cell.angle_alpha   90.00
_cell.angle_beta   90.00
_cell.angle_gamma   90.00
#
_symmetry.space_group_name_H-M   'P 1'
#
loop_
_entity.id
_entity.type
_entity.pdbx_description
1 polymer ?
#
loop_
_entity_poly.entity_id
_entity_poly.type
_entity_poly.pdbx_seq_one_letter_code
_entity_poly.pdbx_strand_id
1 'polypeptide(L)'
;QIVSVREVADFSDSRDDSINIVFTTIQKLHQDLNTPRENRLSYEQFKDISVVMLADEAHHLNAGLSKSEKDDNNSWTSTIEAIQRTAKKSSIFEFTATIDLTNSTLAQKYEKSLLFKYDLKEFRLDKYSKDVLFHLVDGEVNNRMLQAIIISQYRKKIALKNGINLKPLVMFK
;
A
#
# COMPACT_ATOMS: atom_id res chain seq x y z
N GLN A 1 30.41 -12.08 -3.92
CA GLN A 1 30.15 -11.45 -5.23
C GLN A 1 29.26 -10.25 -4.97
N ILE A 2 29.68 -9.06 -5.37
CA ILE A 2 28.87 -7.84 -5.25
C ILE A 2 27.97 -7.82 -6.48
N VAL A 3 26.65 -7.93 -6.28
CA VAL A 3 25.67 -7.79 -7.36
C VAL A 3 25.37 -6.30 -7.51
N SER A 4 25.48 -5.77 -8.72
CA SER A 4 25.10 -4.38 -8.98
C SER A 4 23.58 -4.26 -9.11
N VAL A 5 23.04 -3.12 -8.68
CA VAL A 5 21.63 -2.79 -8.79
C VAL A 5 21.48 -1.56 -9.66
N ARG A 6 20.57 -1.59 -10.62
CA ARG A 6 20.36 -0.51 -11.59
C ARG A 6 18.89 -0.18 -11.72
N GLU A 7 18.56 1.09 -11.69
CA GLU A 7 17.27 1.57 -12.15
C GLU A 7 17.28 1.69 -13.67
N VAL A 8 16.25 1.17 -14.33
CA VAL A 8 16.05 1.22 -15.77
C VAL A 8 14.63 1.73 -16.08
N ALA A 9 14.47 2.39 -17.20
CA ALA A 9 13.16 2.90 -17.62
C ALA A 9 12.25 1.77 -18.11
N ASP A 10 12.85 0.79 -18.78
CA ASP A 10 12.25 -0.46 -19.25
C ASP A 10 13.34 -1.55 -19.32
N PHE A 11 12.97 -2.77 -19.68
CA PHE A 11 13.91 -3.89 -19.68
C PHE A 11 14.73 -4.04 -20.97
N SER A 12 14.60 -3.16 -21.96
CA SER A 12 15.47 -3.14 -23.14
C SER A 12 16.92 -2.79 -22.80
N ASP A 13 17.10 -1.99 -21.74
CA ASP A 13 18.41 -1.60 -21.20
C ASP A 13 18.93 -2.52 -20.08
N SER A 14 18.29 -3.68 -19.88
CA SER A 14 18.70 -4.62 -18.83
C SER A 14 20.08 -5.21 -19.07
N ARG A 15 20.80 -5.54 -17.99
CA ARG A 15 22.08 -6.23 -18.02
C ARG A 15 21.98 -7.52 -17.21
N ASP A 16 22.54 -8.60 -17.76
CA ASP A 16 22.46 -9.93 -17.16
C ASP A 16 23.29 -10.07 -15.87
N ASP A 17 24.28 -9.19 -15.68
CA ASP A 17 25.16 -9.16 -14.50
C ASP A 17 24.61 -8.29 -13.34
N SER A 18 23.41 -7.77 -13.48
CA SER A 18 22.83 -6.79 -12.57
C SER A 18 21.37 -7.11 -12.23
N ILE A 19 20.93 -6.66 -11.06
CA ILE A 19 19.51 -6.56 -10.74
C ILE A 19 18.99 -5.27 -11.37
N ASN A 20 18.10 -5.41 -12.34
CA ASN A 20 17.48 -4.26 -13.01
C ASN A 20 16.13 -3.97 -12.37
N ILE A 21 15.90 -2.72 -11.95
CA ILE A 21 14.69 -2.30 -11.26
C ILE A 21 13.95 -1.28 -12.10
N VAL A 22 12.66 -1.51 -12.32
CA VAL A 22 11.72 -0.54 -12.89
C VAL A 22 10.77 -0.07 -11.79
N PHE A 23 10.74 1.22 -11.51
CA PHE A 23 9.74 1.84 -10.63
C PHE A 23 8.57 2.33 -11.46
N THR A 24 7.38 1.90 -11.13
CA THR A 24 6.18 2.29 -11.85
C THR A 24 4.96 2.28 -10.92
N THR A 25 3.87 2.92 -11.34
CA THR A 25 2.56 2.74 -10.72
C THR A 25 1.76 1.70 -11.49
N ILE A 26 0.77 1.07 -10.85
CA ILE A 26 -0.06 0.07 -11.52
C ILE A 26 -0.81 0.65 -12.72
N GLN A 27 -1.26 1.91 -12.62
CA GLN A 27 -1.93 2.63 -13.71
C GLN A 27 -1.00 2.81 -14.91
N LYS A 28 0.24 3.27 -14.65
CA LYS A 28 1.24 3.47 -15.70
C LYS A 28 1.64 2.14 -16.34
N LEU A 29 1.88 1.11 -15.52
CA LEU A 29 2.22 -0.23 -15.98
C LEU A 29 1.12 -0.79 -16.89
N HIS A 30 -0.15 -0.70 -16.47
CA HIS A 30 -1.29 -1.13 -17.26
C HIS A 30 -1.38 -0.35 -18.60
N GLN A 31 -1.22 0.98 -18.55
CA GLN A 31 -1.26 1.81 -19.74
C GLN A 31 -0.11 1.49 -20.71
N ASP A 32 1.12 1.36 -20.22
CA ASP A 32 2.28 1.10 -21.05
C ASP A 32 2.17 -0.26 -21.75
N LEU A 33 1.70 -1.30 -21.04
CA LEU A 33 1.57 -2.65 -21.56
C LEU A 33 0.39 -2.83 -22.54
N ASN A 34 -0.70 -2.08 -22.36
CA ASN A 34 -1.91 -2.22 -23.17
C ASN A 34 -2.06 -1.13 -24.26
N THR A 35 -1.15 -0.14 -24.27
CA THR A 35 -1.11 0.89 -25.32
C THR A 35 0.32 0.97 -25.88
N PRO A 36 0.67 0.13 -26.86
CA PRO A 36 2.03 0.07 -27.41
C PRO A 36 2.54 1.43 -27.87
N ARG A 37 3.70 1.82 -27.39
CA ARG A 37 4.42 3.04 -27.77
C ARG A 37 5.91 2.73 -27.78
N GLU A 38 6.67 3.46 -28.57
CA GLU A 38 8.13 3.37 -28.58
C GLU A 38 8.72 3.77 -27.20
N ASN A 39 9.78 3.10 -26.80
CA ASN A 39 10.51 3.31 -25.53
C ASN A 39 9.64 3.14 -24.27
N ARG A 40 8.77 2.14 -24.27
CA ARG A 40 7.90 1.77 -23.15
C ARG A 40 7.99 0.28 -22.85
N LEU A 41 7.59 -0.09 -21.62
CA LEU A 41 7.43 -1.49 -21.27
C LEU A 41 6.46 -2.20 -22.22
N SER A 42 6.83 -3.38 -22.66
CA SER A 42 5.99 -4.27 -23.47
C SER A 42 6.03 -5.69 -22.91
N TYR A 43 4.99 -6.49 -23.19
CA TYR A 43 4.97 -7.89 -22.76
C TYR A 43 6.13 -8.72 -23.32
N GLU A 44 6.61 -8.38 -24.51
CA GLU A 44 7.76 -9.09 -25.12
C GLU A 44 9.02 -9.03 -24.26
N GLN A 45 9.27 -7.93 -23.57
CA GLN A 45 10.45 -7.75 -22.71
C GLN A 45 10.46 -8.70 -21.49
N PHE A 46 9.33 -9.31 -21.16
CA PHE A 46 9.23 -10.25 -20.03
C PHE A 46 9.50 -11.71 -20.40
N LYS A 47 9.48 -12.09 -21.68
CA LYS A 47 9.52 -13.50 -22.12
C LYS A 47 10.70 -14.30 -21.60
N ASP A 48 11.87 -13.71 -21.62
CA ASP A 48 13.12 -14.44 -21.34
C ASP A 48 13.73 -14.10 -19.98
N ILE A 49 13.06 -13.27 -19.20
CA ILE A 49 13.55 -12.81 -17.91
C ILE A 49 12.79 -13.40 -16.72
N SER A 50 13.48 -13.47 -15.59
CA SER A 50 12.84 -13.75 -14.30
C SER A 50 12.44 -12.44 -13.64
N VAL A 51 11.19 -12.32 -13.24
CA VAL A 51 10.60 -11.10 -12.72
C VAL A 51 10.19 -11.28 -11.26
N VAL A 52 10.57 -10.33 -10.41
CA VAL A 52 10.04 -10.19 -9.06
C VAL A 52 9.28 -8.88 -8.98
N MET A 53 8.01 -8.96 -8.69
CA MET A 53 7.14 -7.80 -8.49
C MET A 53 6.99 -7.52 -7.00
N LEU A 54 7.22 -6.27 -6.60
CA LEU A 54 7.03 -5.78 -5.24
C LEU A 54 5.91 -4.74 -5.29
N ALA A 55 4.75 -5.08 -4.76
CA ALA A 55 3.58 -4.21 -4.75
C ALA A 55 3.38 -3.61 -3.35
N ASP A 56 3.57 -2.31 -3.22
CA ASP A 56 3.21 -1.57 -2.01
C ASP A 56 1.75 -1.13 -2.08
N GLU A 57 1.12 -0.96 -0.91
CA GLU A 57 -0.32 -0.64 -0.76
C GLU A 57 -1.24 -1.59 -1.56
N ALA A 58 -0.89 -2.87 -1.56
CA ALA A 58 -1.55 -3.89 -2.38
C ALA A 58 -3.05 -4.07 -2.07
N HIS A 59 -3.56 -3.49 -0.99
CA HIS A 59 -5.00 -3.46 -0.73
C HIS A 59 -5.79 -2.74 -1.84
N HIS A 60 -5.18 -1.80 -2.55
CA HIS A 60 -5.80 -1.17 -3.71
C HIS A 60 -6.02 -2.14 -4.88
N LEU A 61 -5.24 -3.19 -4.98
CA LEU A 61 -5.44 -4.26 -5.97
C LEU A 61 -6.63 -5.18 -5.63
N ASN A 62 -7.10 -5.13 -4.38
CA ASN A 62 -8.12 -6.04 -3.86
C ASN A 62 -9.37 -5.34 -3.34
N ALA A 63 -9.40 -4.00 -3.34
CA ALA A 63 -10.51 -3.23 -2.81
C ALA A 63 -11.75 -3.41 -3.69
N GLY A 64 -12.79 -4.00 -3.15
CA GLY A 64 -14.13 -4.08 -3.76
C GLY A 64 -14.84 -2.73 -3.67
N LEU A 65 -14.30 -1.73 -4.32
CA LEU A 65 -14.74 -0.33 -4.34
C LEU A 65 -15.90 -0.13 -5.34
N SER A 66 -16.26 1.09 -5.66
CA SER A 66 -17.36 1.44 -6.57
C SER A 66 -17.33 0.66 -7.90
N LYS A 67 -18.40 0.68 -8.70
CA LYS A 67 -18.45 -0.08 -9.97
C LYS A 67 -17.29 0.26 -10.91
N SER A 68 -16.91 1.55 -11.01
CA SER A 68 -15.76 2.00 -11.82
C SER A 68 -14.43 1.47 -11.30
N GLU A 69 -14.24 1.45 -10.00
CA GLU A 69 -13.01 0.94 -9.36
C GLU A 69 -12.89 -0.59 -9.45
N LYS A 70 -14.02 -1.32 -9.55
CA LYS A 70 -14.00 -2.77 -9.80
C LYS A 70 -13.50 -3.09 -11.21
N ASP A 71 -13.88 -2.31 -12.20
CA ASP A 71 -13.44 -2.51 -13.58
C ASP A 71 -11.95 -2.20 -13.73
N ASP A 72 -11.46 -1.13 -13.11
CA ASP A 72 -10.04 -0.80 -13.06
C ASP A 72 -9.22 -1.87 -12.33
N ASN A 73 -9.66 -2.33 -11.16
CA ASN A 73 -8.97 -3.39 -10.41
C ASN A 73 -8.93 -4.73 -11.18
N ASN A 74 -10.00 -5.09 -11.88
CA ASN A 74 -10.00 -6.28 -12.73
C ASN A 74 -8.99 -6.13 -13.87
N SER A 75 -8.85 -4.93 -14.46
CA SER A 75 -7.89 -4.67 -15.52
C SER A 75 -6.45 -4.69 -15.00
N TRP A 76 -6.19 -4.18 -13.79
CA TRP A 76 -4.86 -4.24 -13.16
C TRP A 76 -4.46 -5.66 -12.79
N THR A 77 -5.37 -6.43 -12.21
CA THR A 77 -5.13 -7.85 -11.88
C THR A 77 -4.81 -8.64 -13.16
N SER A 78 -5.57 -8.42 -14.23
CA SER A 78 -5.32 -9.09 -15.51
C SER A 78 -3.95 -8.72 -16.11
N THR A 79 -3.47 -7.49 -15.90
CA THR A 79 -2.13 -7.07 -16.34
C THR A 79 -1.04 -7.80 -15.57
N ILE A 80 -1.16 -7.91 -14.26
CA ILE A 80 -0.22 -8.67 -13.42
C ILE A 80 -0.20 -10.15 -13.83
N GLU A 81 -1.35 -10.77 -14.00
CA GLU A 81 -1.47 -12.14 -14.47
C GLU A 81 -0.87 -12.36 -15.87
N ALA A 82 -1.02 -11.38 -16.77
CA ALA A 82 -0.40 -11.43 -18.09
C ALA A 82 1.12 -11.39 -18.01
N ILE A 83 1.70 -10.53 -17.16
CA ILE A 83 3.14 -10.52 -16.89
C ILE A 83 3.58 -11.88 -16.33
N GLN A 84 2.87 -12.43 -15.34
CA GLN A 84 3.21 -13.71 -14.73
C GLN A 84 3.18 -14.87 -15.72
N ARG A 85 2.26 -14.85 -16.68
CA ARG A 85 2.16 -15.87 -17.75
C ARG A 85 3.24 -15.71 -18.82
N THR A 86 3.68 -14.49 -19.07
CA THR A 86 4.66 -14.18 -20.12
C THR A 86 6.08 -14.39 -19.64
N ALA A 87 6.39 -14.06 -18.40
CA ALA A 87 7.73 -14.15 -17.84
C ALA A 87 8.19 -15.62 -17.73
N LYS A 88 9.47 -15.84 -17.96
CA LYS A 88 10.10 -17.17 -17.79
C LYS A 88 9.91 -17.71 -16.37
N LYS A 89 10.01 -16.85 -15.38
CA LYS A 89 9.72 -17.11 -13.97
C LYS A 89 9.22 -15.82 -13.34
N SER A 90 8.19 -15.90 -12.52
CA SER A 90 7.64 -14.72 -11.84
C SER A 90 7.33 -15.00 -10.39
N SER A 91 7.48 -13.98 -9.57
CA SER A 91 7.03 -13.95 -8.18
C SER A 91 6.45 -12.57 -7.89
N ILE A 92 5.44 -12.52 -7.04
CA ILE A 92 4.89 -11.26 -6.54
C ILE A 92 4.89 -11.27 -5.01
N PHE A 93 5.32 -10.16 -4.43
CA PHE A 93 5.21 -9.89 -3.00
C PHE A 93 4.33 -8.66 -2.80
N GLU A 94 3.26 -8.84 -2.09
CA GLU A 94 2.28 -7.81 -1.80
C GLU A 94 2.47 -7.32 -0.36
N PHE A 95 2.60 -6.00 -0.18
CA PHE A 95 2.74 -5.34 1.11
C PHE A 95 1.54 -4.42 1.32
N THR A 96 0.96 -4.45 2.50
CA THR A 96 -0.11 -3.53 2.89
C THR A 96 -0.20 -3.41 4.40
N ALA A 97 -0.47 -2.21 4.89
CA ALA A 97 -0.75 -1.97 6.31
C ALA A 97 -2.20 -2.34 6.69
N THR A 98 -3.09 -2.47 5.71
CA THR A 98 -4.54 -2.61 5.93
C THR A 98 -5.12 -3.73 5.07
N ILE A 99 -5.11 -4.95 5.61
CA ILE A 99 -5.80 -6.08 4.97
C ILE A 99 -7.04 -6.44 5.80
N ASP A 100 -8.19 -6.50 5.16
CA ASP A 100 -9.43 -6.95 5.81
C ASP A 100 -9.65 -8.45 5.56
N LEU A 101 -9.12 -9.27 6.46
CA LEU A 101 -9.31 -10.71 6.43
C LEU A 101 -10.68 -11.17 6.98
N THR A 102 -11.56 -10.25 7.40
CA THR A 102 -12.96 -10.58 7.71
C THR A 102 -13.77 -10.81 6.43
N ASN A 103 -13.30 -10.26 5.31
CA ASN A 103 -13.85 -10.55 3.99
C ASN A 103 -13.43 -11.96 3.56
N SER A 104 -14.41 -12.85 3.42
CA SER A 104 -14.19 -14.27 3.11
C SER A 104 -13.45 -14.49 1.78
N THR A 105 -13.68 -13.66 0.77
CA THR A 105 -13.00 -13.76 -0.53
C THR A 105 -11.52 -13.44 -0.41
N LEU A 106 -11.18 -12.39 0.33
CA LEU A 106 -9.78 -12.04 0.59
C LEU A 106 -9.09 -13.07 1.49
N ALA A 107 -9.79 -13.54 2.52
CA ALA A 107 -9.27 -14.58 3.40
C ALA A 107 -8.91 -15.85 2.60
N GLN A 108 -9.79 -16.31 1.71
CA GLN A 108 -9.53 -17.47 0.85
C GLN A 108 -8.36 -17.22 -0.13
N LYS A 109 -8.30 -16.03 -0.74
CA LYS A 109 -7.20 -15.67 -1.67
C LYS A 109 -5.83 -15.78 -1.00
N TYR A 110 -5.70 -15.33 0.25
CA TYR A 110 -4.44 -15.26 0.96
C TYR A 110 -4.19 -16.39 1.95
N GLU A 111 -5.09 -17.35 2.10
CA GLU A 111 -5.01 -18.44 3.07
C GLU A 111 -3.65 -19.16 3.06
N LYS A 112 -3.10 -19.40 1.86
CA LYS A 112 -1.84 -20.15 1.66
C LYS A 112 -0.64 -19.27 1.33
N SER A 113 -0.84 -17.97 1.17
CA SER A 113 0.20 -17.04 0.72
C SER A 113 0.49 -15.91 1.69
N LEU A 114 -0.23 -15.83 2.81
CA LEU A 114 0.05 -14.86 3.86
C LEU A 114 1.32 -15.27 4.61
N LEU A 115 2.41 -14.53 4.37
CA LEU A 115 3.71 -14.81 4.99
C LEU A 115 3.85 -14.20 6.38
N PHE A 116 3.30 -13.00 6.56
CA PHE A 116 3.43 -12.25 7.81
C PHE A 116 2.20 -11.37 8.03
N LYS A 117 1.73 -11.31 9.26
CA LYS A 117 0.66 -10.41 9.69
C LYS A 117 1.08 -9.76 10.99
N TYR A 118 1.02 -8.43 11.02
CA TYR A 118 1.24 -7.63 12.22
C TYR A 118 0.25 -6.48 12.20
N ASP A 119 -0.91 -6.70 12.79
CA ASP A 119 -2.00 -5.75 12.73
C ASP A 119 -1.86 -4.61 13.75
N LEU A 120 -2.71 -3.60 13.61
CA LEU A 120 -2.70 -2.43 14.50
C LEU A 120 -2.94 -2.80 15.96
N LYS A 121 -3.65 -3.89 16.24
CA LYS A 121 -3.88 -4.39 17.61
C LYS A 121 -2.57 -4.90 18.22
N GLU A 122 -1.81 -5.70 17.48
CA GLU A 122 -0.51 -6.22 17.92
C GLU A 122 0.48 -5.07 18.09
N PHE A 123 0.55 -4.16 17.11
CA PHE A 123 1.38 -2.96 17.17
C PHE A 123 1.10 -2.10 18.41
N ARG A 124 -0.17 -2.02 18.82
CA ARG A 124 -0.59 -1.32 20.03
C ARG A 124 -0.22 -2.08 21.29
N LEU A 125 -0.41 -3.41 21.32
CA LEU A 125 -0.04 -4.25 22.47
C LEU A 125 1.46 -4.17 22.74
N ASP A 126 2.26 -4.10 21.70
CA ASP A 126 3.72 -3.94 21.76
C ASP A 126 4.16 -2.50 22.10
N LYS A 127 3.21 -1.59 22.32
CA LYS A 127 3.44 -0.19 22.73
C LYS A 127 4.14 0.69 21.68
N TYR A 128 4.08 0.31 20.42
CA TYR A 128 4.60 1.14 19.31
C TYR A 128 3.63 2.23 18.87
N SER A 129 2.36 2.14 19.22
CA SER A 129 1.36 3.17 18.95
C SER A 129 0.85 3.85 20.23
N LYS A 130 0.32 5.06 20.06
CA LYS A 130 -0.43 5.74 21.11
C LYS A 130 -1.81 5.09 21.28
N ASP A 131 -2.34 5.17 22.50
CA ASP A 131 -3.71 4.76 22.76
C ASP A 131 -4.72 5.68 22.06
N VAL A 132 -5.75 5.07 21.50
CA VAL A 132 -6.89 5.78 20.91
C VAL A 132 -8.02 5.81 21.93
N LEU A 133 -8.42 7.00 22.33
CA LEU A 133 -9.57 7.23 23.21
C LEU A 133 -10.71 7.79 22.38
N PHE A 134 -11.83 7.09 22.38
CA PHE A 134 -13.07 7.58 21.75
C PHE A 134 -13.88 8.38 22.76
N HIS A 135 -14.19 9.61 22.40
CA HIS A 135 -15.13 10.45 23.14
C HIS A 135 -16.41 10.56 22.33
N LEU A 136 -17.46 9.88 22.79
CA LEU A 136 -18.78 10.05 22.22
C LEU A 136 -19.34 11.37 22.76
N VAL A 137 -19.67 12.27 21.87
CA VAL A 137 -20.17 13.60 22.20
C VAL A 137 -21.45 13.83 21.44
N ASP A 138 -22.53 14.07 22.18
CA ASP A 138 -23.81 14.49 21.63
C ASP A 138 -23.80 16.00 21.40
N GLY A 139 -24.43 16.45 20.33
CA GLY A 139 -24.64 17.88 20.07
C GLY A 139 -24.27 18.31 18.65
N GLU A 140 -24.45 19.57 18.38
CA GLU A 140 -24.14 20.18 17.08
C GLU A 140 -22.67 20.19 16.77
N VAL A 141 -22.34 20.28 15.49
CA VAL A 141 -20.95 20.23 14.98
C VAL A 141 -20.05 21.24 15.68
N ASN A 142 -20.54 22.49 15.86
CA ASN A 142 -19.76 23.53 16.51
C ASN A 142 -19.42 23.20 17.98
N ASN A 143 -20.32 22.57 18.70
CA ASN A 143 -20.10 22.16 20.09
C ASN A 143 -19.05 21.04 20.15
N ARG A 144 -19.09 20.10 19.23
CA ARG A 144 -18.09 19.02 19.10
C ARG A 144 -16.69 19.57 18.78
N MET A 145 -16.62 20.55 17.88
CA MET A 145 -15.36 21.24 17.56
C MET A 145 -14.78 21.95 18.76
N LEU A 146 -15.61 22.72 19.49
CA LEU A 146 -15.20 23.43 20.70
C LEU A 146 -14.69 22.45 21.77
N GLN A 147 -15.39 21.35 22.00
CA GLN A 147 -14.97 20.32 22.96
C GLN A 147 -13.61 19.71 22.58
N ALA A 148 -13.37 19.41 21.30
CA ALA A 148 -12.09 18.91 20.83
C ALA A 148 -10.94 19.89 21.13
N ILE A 149 -11.17 21.18 20.93
CA ILE A 149 -10.20 22.25 21.25
C ILE A 149 -9.95 22.31 22.77
N ILE A 150 -11.00 22.28 23.58
CA ILE A 150 -10.88 22.32 25.05
C ILE A 150 -10.08 21.10 25.55
N ILE A 151 -10.41 19.90 25.09
CA ILE A 151 -9.69 18.67 25.47
C ILE A 151 -8.21 18.77 25.07
N SER A 152 -7.92 19.27 23.88
CA SER A 152 -6.57 19.50 23.39
C SER A 152 -5.78 20.44 24.31
N GLN A 153 -6.36 21.59 24.67
CA GLN A 153 -5.71 22.55 25.59
C GLN A 153 -5.55 22.00 27.02
N TYR A 154 -6.52 21.25 27.49
CA TYR A 154 -6.43 20.59 28.80
C TYR A 154 -5.27 19.57 28.83
N ARG A 155 -5.14 18.72 27.81
CA ARG A 155 -4.02 17.77 27.68
C ARG A 155 -2.67 18.48 27.59
N LYS A 156 -2.58 19.60 26.88
CA LYS A 156 -1.37 20.43 26.83
C LYS A 156 -0.97 20.92 28.22
N LYS A 157 -1.94 21.41 29.02
CA LYS A 157 -1.67 21.88 30.39
C LYS A 157 -1.19 20.75 31.30
N ILE A 158 -1.80 19.56 31.22
CA ILE A 158 -1.36 18.38 31.99
C ILE A 158 0.06 17.99 31.61
N ALA A 159 0.36 17.93 30.32
CA ALA A 159 1.69 17.58 29.82
C ALA A 159 2.76 18.56 30.34
N LEU A 160 2.49 19.86 30.28
CA LEU A 160 3.39 20.89 30.81
C LEU A 160 3.65 20.75 32.30
N LYS A 161 2.62 20.40 33.11
CA LYS A 161 2.77 20.14 34.55
C LYS A 161 3.69 18.95 34.83
N ASN A 162 3.80 18.03 33.89
CA ASN A 162 4.68 16.85 33.97
C ASN A 162 6.01 17.03 33.20
N GLY A 163 6.37 18.27 32.85
CA GLY A 163 7.61 18.56 32.14
C GLY A 163 7.63 18.18 30.65
N ILE A 164 6.47 17.82 30.08
CA ILE A 164 6.37 17.41 28.68
C ILE A 164 5.89 18.57 27.83
N ASN A 165 6.69 19.00 26.86
CA ASN A 165 6.29 20.02 25.89
C ASN A 165 5.46 19.41 24.76
N LEU A 166 4.19 19.11 25.04
CA LEU A 166 3.25 18.56 24.08
C LEU A 166 2.67 19.66 23.18
N LYS A 167 2.71 19.45 21.87
CA LYS A 167 2.02 20.27 20.86
C LYS A 167 0.85 19.46 20.29
N PRO A 168 -0.35 19.53 20.88
CA PRO A 168 -1.47 18.77 20.38
C PRO A 168 -1.95 19.32 19.04
N LEU A 169 -2.28 18.42 18.12
CA LEU A 169 -2.88 18.72 16.82
C LEU A 169 -4.37 18.37 16.87
N VAL A 170 -5.22 19.25 16.37
CA VAL A 170 -6.64 19.00 16.19
C VAL A 170 -6.94 19.04 14.71
N MET A 171 -7.52 17.98 14.15
CA MET A 171 -7.97 17.91 12.77
C MET A 171 -9.49 17.75 12.72
N PHE A 172 -10.12 18.52 11.85
CA PHE A 172 -11.54 18.40 11.54
C PHE A 172 -11.69 17.90 10.10
N LYS A 173 -12.63 16.98 9.90
CA LYS A 173 -12.95 16.41 8.59
C LYS A 173 -14.45 16.56 8.31
#